data_cf2700c88ea9fe36e4f99955204b58d2
#
_entry.id   cf2700c88ea9fe36e4f99955204b58d2
#
_cell.length_a   1.000
_cell.length_b   1.000
_cell.length_c   1.000
_cell.angle_alpha   90.00
_cell.angle_beta   90.00
_cell.angle_gamma   90.00
#
_symmetry.space_group_name_H-M   'P 1'
#
loop_
_entity.id
_entity.type
_entity.pdbx_description
1 polymer ?
#
loop_
_entity_poly.entity_id
_entity_poly.type
_entity_poly.pdbx_seq_one_letter_code
_entity_poly.pdbx_strand_id
1 'polypeptide(L)'
;MEKILDLISEEVMQAFEAAGYEKELGKVSISNRPDLCEYQCNGAMAGAKKYKKAPIMIANDVAAKLADSQVFEKVDAVAPGFLNFTLSREFVGNYVKEMRTFDKFGLEEAQTPLEMVIDYGGPNVAKPLHVGHLRSGVIGESIKRIVRYMGHHITGDIHLGDWGQPMGLIMNELHIRKPDLVYFDESYTGEYPTEPPFTIAELEEIYPFASKRSKEDPQYKEDSMACTYKLQSGVRGYRALWNHIINVSVTDLKRNYEKLNVEFDLWNGESTVHDLIPGMVDYMKKEGYAYVSDGALVVDVKEDTDTKEVPPCMILKSDGASLYNTTDLATIMMRMEQNHPDELIYLTDKRQELYFEQVFRCARKTKLVKPETKLVHIGFGTMNGKDGKPFKTRDGGVMRLETLIQEINDEMLRKITDNREVDEAEAKETARIVALAALKYGDLSNQASKDYIFDMDRFTSFEGDTGPYILYTIVRIKSILAKYKESGAAIDENALQTPVNDSEKALMMEIAKYNASLEAAYEELAPHKICAYIYDLANAFNRFYHETKILAEEDETKKAGYISLLVLTRDILETCIDLLGFSAPERM
;
A
#
# COMPACT_ATOMS: atom_id res chain seq x y z
N MET A 1 -2.09 -24.10 -1.93
CA MET A 1 -3.41 -24.76 -1.70
C MET A 1 -4.43 -24.16 -2.64
N GLU A 2 -5.24 -24.99 -3.30
CA GLU A 2 -6.28 -24.50 -4.24
C GLU A 2 -7.33 -23.64 -3.50
N LYS A 3 -7.77 -22.56 -4.16
CA LYS A 3 -8.77 -21.65 -3.56
C LYS A 3 -10.14 -22.32 -3.49
N ILE A 4 -10.88 -22.06 -2.42
CA ILE A 4 -12.21 -22.68 -2.21
C ILE A 4 -13.15 -22.41 -3.40
N LEU A 5 -13.12 -21.23 -4.00
CA LEU A 5 -13.96 -20.87 -5.15
C LEU A 5 -13.59 -21.69 -6.40
N ASP A 6 -12.32 -22.02 -6.60
CA ASP A 6 -11.86 -22.82 -7.72
C ASP A 6 -12.31 -24.29 -7.55
N LEU A 7 -12.20 -24.84 -6.32
CA LEU A 7 -12.73 -26.16 -5.99
C LEU A 7 -14.24 -26.27 -6.24
N ILE A 8 -14.99 -25.28 -5.79
CA ILE A 8 -16.45 -25.21 -6.01
C ILE A 8 -16.77 -25.11 -7.50
N SER A 9 -16.02 -24.28 -8.24
CA SER A 9 -16.21 -24.11 -9.68
C SER A 9 -15.91 -25.41 -10.43
N GLU A 10 -14.84 -26.12 -10.10
CA GLU A 10 -14.50 -27.39 -10.76
C GLU A 10 -15.60 -28.45 -10.57
N GLU A 11 -16.16 -28.58 -9.36
CA GLU A 11 -17.29 -29.45 -9.07
C GLU A 11 -18.51 -29.14 -9.96
N VAL A 12 -18.85 -27.84 -10.10
CA VAL A 12 -19.98 -27.42 -10.93
C VAL A 12 -19.67 -27.56 -12.42
N MET A 13 -18.44 -27.29 -12.83
CA MET A 13 -17.98 -27.48 -14.21
C MET A 13 -18.10 -28.96 -14.65
N GLN A 14 -17.69 -29.88 -13.78
CA GLN A 14 -17.85 -31.32 -14.03
C GLN A 14 -19.33 -31.72 -14.13
N ALA A 15 -20.21 -31.10 -13.34
CA ALA A 15 -21.64 -31.34 -13.41
C ALA A 15 -22.25 -30.84 -14.73
N PHE A 16 -21.82 -29.69 -15.27
CA PHE A 16 -22.21 -29.23 -16.61
C PHE A 16 -21.80 -30.23 -17.69
N GLU A 17 -20.53 -30.69 -17.65
CA GLU A 17 -20.04 -31.70 -18.60
C GLU A 17 -20.82 -33.02 -18.51
N ALA A 18 -21.05 -33.50 -17.30
CA ALA A 18 -21.86 -34.72 -17.06
C ALA A 18 -23.32 -34.59 -17.51
N ALA A 19 -23.85 -33.38 -17.56
CA ALA A 19 -25.19 -33.09 -18.07
C ALA A 19 -25.21 -32.87 -19.59
N GLY A 20 -24.06 -32.96 -20.28
CA GLY A 20 -23.92 -32.79 -21.73
C GLY A 20 -23.77 -31.32 -22.19
N TYR A 21 -23.33 -30.43 -21.32
CA TYR A 21 -23.10 -29.03 -21.60
C TYR A 21 -21.60 -28.68 -21.55
N GLU A 22 -21.23 -27.53 -22.05
CA GLU A 22 -19.83 -27.05 -21.96
C GLU A 22 -19.40 -26.84 -20.50
N LYS A 23 -18.25 -27.39 -20.16
CA LYS A 23 -17.63 -27.31 -18.84
C LYS A 23 -17.47 -25.86 -18.37
N GLU A 24 -17.05 -24.96 -19.24
CA GLU A 24 -16.76 -23.56 -18.95
C GLU A 24 -17.98 -22.76 -18.45
N LEU A 25 -19.19 -23.25 -18.72
CA LEU A 25 -20.43 -22.65 -18.20
C LEU A 25 -20.56 -22.81 -16.67
N GLY A 26 -19.84 -23.75 -16.08
CA GLY A 26 -19.91 -24.08 -14.66
C GLY A 26 -19.14 -23.13 -13.73
N LYS A 27 -18.61 -22.02 -14.20
CA LYS A 27 -17.94 -21.05 -13.34
C LYS A 27 -18.87 -20.48 -12.28
N VAL A 28 -18.42 -20.54 -11.03
CA VAL A 28 -19.14 -20.08 -9.85
C VAL A 28 -18.62 -18.73 -9.39
N SER A 29 -19.48 -17.90 -8.86
CA SER A 29 -19.14 -16.63 -8.20
C SER A 29 -19.76 -16.56 -6.81
N ILE A 30 -19.20 -15.69 -5.97
CA ILE A 30 -19.83 -15.34 -4.69
C ILE A 30 -21.18 -14.69 -4.98
N SER A 31 -22.21 -15.07 -4.23
CA SER A 31 -23.54 -14.51 -4.43
C SER A 31 -23.62 -13.05 -4.01
N ASN A 32 -24.28 -12.23 -4.82
CA ASN A 32 -24.64 -10.86 -4.44
C ASN A 32 -25.87 -10.80 -3.50
N ARG A 33 -26.49 -11.95 -3.23
CA ARG A 33 -27.66 -12.12 -2.37
C ARG A 33 -27.37 -13.19 -1.31
N PRO A 34 -26.52 -12.85 -0.30
CA PRO A 34 -26.12 -13.80 0.76
C PRO A 34 -27.31 -14.28 1.61
N ASP A 35 -28.43 -13.55 1.55
CA ASP A 35 -29.71 -13.94 2.15
C ASP A 35 -30.37 -15.14 1.43
N LEU A 36 -30.02 -15.41 0.18
CA LEU A 36 -30.58 -16.49 -0.63
C LEU A 36 -29.63 -17.68 -0.82
N CYS A 37 -28.35 -17.40 -1.00
CA CYS A 37 -27.32 -18.43 -1.22
C CYS A 37 -25.91 -17.87 -0.98
N GLU A 38 -24.97 -18.76 -0.76
CA GLU A 38 -23.55 -18.40 -0.53
C GLU A 38 -22.81 -18.17 -1.86
N TYR A 39 -23.06 -19.03 -2.84
CA TYR A 39 -22.45 -18.98 -4.16
C TYR A 39 -23.50 -19.14 -5.26
N GLN A 40 -23.19 -18.72 -6.47
CA GLN A 40 -24.11 -18.74 -7.59
C GLN A 40 -23.39 -19.03 -8.91
N CYS A 41 -24.06 -19.77 -9.79
CA CYS A 41 -23.67 -19.93 -11.19
C CYS A 41 -24.83 -19.54 -12.10
N ASN A 42 -24.54 -18.74 -13.12
CA ASN A 42 -25.50 -18.29 -14.13
C ASN A 42 -25.20 -18.85 -15.54
N GLY A 43 -24.35 -19.86 -15.65
CA GLY A 43 -23.95 -20.48 -16.90
C GLY A 43 -25.09 -21.10 -17.69
N ALA A 44 -26.15 -21.56 -17.02
CA ALA A 44 -27.35 -22.08 -17.70
C ALA A 44 -28.02 -21.00 -18.59
N MET A 45 -28.03 -19.74 -18.16
CA MET A 45 -28.55 -18.62 -18.97
C MET A 45 -27.64 -18.36 -20.18
N ALA A 46 -26.33 -18.41 -19.99
CA ALA A 46 -25.35 -18.22 -21.06
C ALA A 46 -25.44 -19.32 -22.13
N GLY A 47 -25.67 -20.56 -21.70
CA GLY A 47 -25.82 -21.74 -22.59
C GLY A 47 -27.13 -21.86 -23.33
N ALA A 48 -28.19 -21.21 -22.88
CA ALA A 48 -29.56 -21.41 -23.34
C ALA A 48 -29.74 -21.27 -24.87
N LYS A 49 -29.13 -20.25 -25.45
CA LYS A 49 -29.19 -20.01 -26.90
C LYS A 49 -28.46 -21.09 -27.69
N LYS A 50 -27.33 -21.54 -27.24
CA LYS A 50 -26.49 -22.57 -27.88
C LYS A 50 -27.21 -23.91 -27.91
N TYR A 51 -27.77 -24.31 -26.77
CA TYR A 51 -28.44 -25.61 -26.62
C TYR A 51 -29.96 -25.58 -26.99
N LYS A 52 -30.48 -24.41 -27.39
CA LYS A 52 -31.90 -24.21 -27.72
C LYS A 52 -32.82 -24.77 -26.64
N LYS A 53 -32.47 -24.54 -25.39
CA LYS A 53 -33.16 -25.09 -24.21
C LYS A 53 -33.43 -23.94 -23.22
N ALA A 54 -34.55 -24.00 -22.52
CA ALA A 54 -34.82 -22.97 -21.49
C ALA A 54 -33.75 -23.01 -20.39
N PRO A 55 -33.23 -21.88 -19.92
CA PRO A 55 -32.15 -21.83 -18.92
C PRO A 55 -32.45 -22.63 -17.66
N ILE A 56 -33.70 -22.56 -17.17
CA ILE A 56 -34.13 -23.33 -15.99
C ILE A 56 -34.06 -24.86 -16.20
N MET A 57 -34.27 -25.34 -17.42
CA MET A 57 -34.12 -26.76 -17.73
C MET A 57 -32.66 -27.22 -17.67
N ILE A 58 -31.74 -26.37 -18.20
CA ILE A 58 -30.30 -26.61 -18.10
C ILE A 58 -29.88 -26.62 -16.62
N ALA A 59 -30.32 -25.62 -15.84
CA ALA A 59 -30.04 -25.54 -14.42
C ALA A 59 -30.52 -26.78 -13.65
N ASN A 60 -31.75 -27.28 -13.96
CA ASN A 60 -32.27 -28.49 -13.35
C ASN A 60 -31.47 -29.76 -13.72
N ASP A 61 -31.04 -29.87 -14.99
CA ASP A 61 -30.19 -30.99 -15.44
C ASP A 61 -28.85 -31.01 -14.68
N VAL A 62 -28.23 -29.85 -14.50
CA VAL A 62 -26.96 -29.70 -13.77
C VAL A 62 -27.15 -29.95 -12.27
N ALA A 63 -28.23 -29.40 -11.67
CA ALA A 63 -28.55 -29.62 -10.26
C ALA A 63 -28.73 -31.11 -9.95
N ALA A 64 -29.35 -31.87 -10.86
CA ALA A 64 -29.52 -33.33 -10.72
C ALA A 64 -28.17 -34.08 -10.70
N LYS A 65 -27.12 -33.55 -11.36
CA LYS A 65 -25.77 -34.15 -11.33
C LYS A 65 -25.00 -33.81 -10.04
N LEU A 66 -25.46 -32.84 -9.29
CA LEU A 66 -24.86 -32.41 -8.02
C LEU A 66 -25.58 -32.98 -6.79
N ALA A 67 -26.62 -33.82 -6.99
CA ALA A 67 -27.45 -34.32 -5.90
C ALA A 67 -26.67 -35.13 -4.84
N ASP A 68 -25.59 -35.81 -5.23
CA ASP A 68 -24.75 -36.62 -4.34
C ASP A 68 -23.42 -35.94 -3.99
N SER A 69 -23.26 -34.66 -4.37
CA SER A 69 -22.02 -33.89 -4.06
C SER A 69 -21.85 -33.71 -2.57
N GLN A 70 -20.64 -33.94 -2.07
CA GLN A 70 -20.27 -33.68 -0.67
C GLN A 70 -19.89 -32.21 -0.43
N VAL A 71 -19.73 -31.42 -1.50
CA VAL A 71 -19.39 -30.00 -1.45
C VAL A 71 -20.59 -29.17 -1.01
N PHE A 72 -21.79 -29.53 -1.47
CA PHE A 72 -22.99 -28.74 -1.26
C PHE A 72 -23.96 -29.39 -0.27
N GLU A 73 -24.46 -28.61 0.67
CA GLU A 73 -25.61 -28.94 1.49
C GLU A 73 -26.92 -28.74 0.70
N LYS A 74 -26.93 -27.72 -0.19
CA LYS A 74 -28.09 -27.35 -0.97
C LYS A 74 -27.70 -26.83 -2.34
N VAL A 75 -28.41 -27.30 -3.38
CA VAL A 75 -28.31 -26.84 -4.77
C VAL A 75 -29.72 -26.53 -5.27
N ASP A 76 -30.01 -25.26 -5.52
CA ASP A 76 -31.30 -24.81 -6.03
C ASP A 76 -31.18 -24.29 -7.46
N ALA A 77 -31.96 -24.87 -8.38
CA ALA A 77 -32.19 -24.26 -9.70
C ALA A 77 -33.35 -23.25 -9.59
N VAL A 78 -33.04 -21.98 -9.83
CA VAL A 78 -33.96 -20.84 -9.65
C VAL A 78 -34.18 -20.11 -10.97
N ALA A 79 -35.46 -19.83 -11.29
CA ALA A 79 -35.79 -19.09 -12.51
C ALA A 79 -35.09 -17.71 -12.57
N PRO A 80 -34.63 -17.27 -13.76
CA PRO A 80 -34.79 -17.93 -15.07
C PRO A 80 -33.80 -19.07 -15.37
N GLY A 81 -32.75 -19.28 -14.58
CA GLY A 81 -31.73 -20.30 -14.80
C GLY A 81 -30.49 -20.11 -13.91
N PHE A 82 -30.67 -19.58 -12.71
CA PHE A 82 -29.61 -19.52 -11.70
C PHE A 82 -29.47 -20.89 -11.00
N LEU A 83 -28.22 -21.22 -10.70
CA LEU A 83 -27.89 -22.27 -9.73
C LEU A 83 -27.38 -21.58 -8.47
N ASN A 84 -28.10 -21.78 -7.37
CA ASN A 84 -27.76 -21.24 -6.06
C ASN A 84 -27.21 -22.36 -5.18
N PHE A 85 -26.06 -22.10 -4.54
CA PHE A 85 -25.34 -23.09 -3.75
C PHE A 85 -25.22 -22.67 -2.29
N THR A 86 -25.42 -23.63 -1.40
CA THR A 86 -25.02 -23.55 0.01
C THR A 86 -24.02 -24.68 0.26
N LEU A 87 -22.85 -24.34 0.78
CA LEU A 87 -21.78 -25.31 1.05
C LEU A 87 -22.14 -26.21 2.22
N SER A 88 -21.67 -27.45 2.19
CA SER A 88 -21.81 -28.35 3.33
C SER A 88 -20.86 -27.91 4.45
N ARG A 89 -21.31 -28.09 5.70
CA ARG A 89 -20.49 -27.77 6.88
C ARG A 89 -19.24 -28.62 6.95
N GLU A 90 -19.31 -29.86 6.53
CA GLU A 90 -18.18 -30.79 6.49
C GLU A 90 -17.12 -30.32 5.48
N PHE A 91 -17.53 -29.92 4.28
CA PHE A 91 -16.62 -29.39 3.27
C PHE A 91 -15.89 -28.13 3.76
N VAL A 92 -16.64 -27.16 4.30
CA VAL A 92 -16.05 -25.92 4.85
C VAL A 92 -15.10 -26.23 6.00
N GLY A 93 -15.51 -27.08 6.95
CA GLY A 93 -14.68 -27.48 8.08
C GLY A 93 -13.39 -28.17 7.66
N ASN A 94 -13.46 -29.09 6.70
CA ASN A 94 -12.28 -29.81 6.18
C ASN A 94 -11.33 -28.86 5.43
N TYR A 95 -11.87 -27.93 4.64
CA TYR A 95 -11.07 -26.92 3.95
C TYR A 95 -10.26 -26.05 4.93
N VAL A 96 -10.90 -25.54 6.00
CA VAL A 96 -10.24 -24.71 7.01
C VAL A 96 -9.23 -25.52 7.86
N LYS A 97 -9.53 -26.79 8.16
CA LYS A 97 -8.56 -27.71 8.80
C LYS A 97 -7.32 -27.87 7.94
N GLU A 98 -7.48 -28.06 6.64
CA GLU A 98 -6.37 -28.19 5.70
C GLU A 98 -5.56 -26.89 5.63
N MET A 99 -6.21 -25.71 5.51
CA MET A 99 -5.53 -24.41 5.55
C MET A 99 -4.58 -24.27 6.74
N ARG A 100 -4.99 -24.74 7.91
CA ARG A 100 -4.20 -24.66 9.15
C ARG A 100 -2.90 -25.45 9.07
N THR A 101 -2.84 -26.49 8.27
CA THR A 101 -1.65 -27.36 8.14
C THR A 101 -0.55 -26.78 7.27
N PHE A 102 -0.86 -25.75 6.47
CA PHE A 102 0.10 -25.10 5.57
C PHE A 102 0.69 -23.86 6.20
N ASP A 103 1.95 -23.58 5.86
CA ASP A 103 2.54 -22.28 6.08
C ASP A 103 1.74 -21.20 5.32
N LYS A 104 1.65 -20.00 5.87
CA LYS A 104 0.87 -18.90 5.29
C LYS A 104 -0.58 -19.29 4.93
N PHE A 105 -1.16 -20.24 5.69
CA PHE A 105 -2.54 -20.70 5.53
C PHE A 105 -2.86 -21.20 4.13
N GLY A 106 -1.89 -21.83 3.48
CA GLY A 106 -2.02 -22.39 2.13
C GLY A 106 -1.88 -21.37 0.99
N LEU A 107 -1.49 -20.13 1.27
CA LEU A 107 -1.10 -19.17 0.23
C LEU A 107 0.16 -19.68 -0.48
N GLU A 108 0.12 -19.71 -1.81
CA GLU A 108 1.27 -20.15 -2.60
C GLU A 108 2.20 -18.99 -2.88
N GLU A 109 3.48 -19.18 -2.54
CA GLU A 109 4.52 -18.23 -2.91
C GLU A 109 4.92 -18.38 -4.37
N ALA A 110 5.42 -17.30 -4.95
CA ALA A 110 5.91 -17.29 -6.31
C ALA A 110 7.00 -18.35 -6.53
N GLN A 111 6.79 -19.25 -7.48
CA GLN A 111 7.79 -20.26 -7.88
C GLN A 111 9.01 -19.63 -8.54
N THR A 112 8.82 -18.51 -9.21
CA THR A 112 9.87 -17.70 -9.84
C THR A 112 9.74 -16.28 -9.29
N PRO A 113 10.51 -15.91 -8.26
CA PRO A 113 10.50 -14.55 -7.73
C PRO A 113 10.85 -13.51 -8.78
N LEU A 114 10.09 -12.41 -8.81
CA LEU A 114 10.39 -11.23 -9.60
C LEU A 114 11.29 -10.28 -8.81
N GLU A 115 12.16 -9.56 -9.51
CA GLU A 115 12.91 -8.43 -8.98
C GLU A 115 12.12 -7.14 -9.26
N MET A 116 11.75 -6.42 -8.22
CA MET A 116 10.91 -5.23 -8.32
C MET A 116 11.57 -4.05 -7.59
N VAL A 117 11.30 -2.84 -8.07
CA VAL A 117 11.66 -1.61 -7.37
C VAL A 117 10.40 -0.76 -7.23
N ILE A 118 10.15 -0.26 -6.04
CA ILE A 118 9.08 0.71 -5.78
C ILE A 118 9.67 2.04 -5.33
N ASP A 119 9.32 3.09 -6.08
CA ASP A 119 9.63 4.48 -5.80
C ASP A 119 8.44 5.12 -5.08
N TYR A 120 8.62 5.51 -3.83
CA TYR A 120 7.56 6.09 -3.02
C TYR A 120 8.13 7.00 -1.93
N GLY A 121 7.29 7.83 -1.34
CA GLY A 121 7.69 8.84 -0.35
C GLY A 121 8.05 10.17 -1.01
N GLY A 122 9.18 10.24 -1.68
CA GLY A 122 9.63 11.37 -2.49
C GLY A 122 9.67 12.76 -1.81
N PRO A 123 10.11 12.91 -0.55
CA PRO A 123 10.17 14.21 0.09
C PRO A 123 11.37 15.02 -0.40
N ASN A 124 11.22 16.34 -0.39
CA ASN A 124 12.36 17.22 -0.55
C ASN A 124 13.11 17.34 0.77
N VAL A 125 14.44 17.37 0.71
CA VAL A 125 15.27 17.67 1.89
C VAL A 125 15.02 19.11 2.36
N ALA A 126 15.34 19.38 3.62
CA ALA A 126 15.15 20.68 4.27
C ALA A 126 13.67 21.16 4.32
N LYS A 127 12.74 20.24 4.16
CA LYS A 127 11.31 20.49 4.34
C LYS A 127 10.70 19.49 5.32
N PRO A 128 9.79 19.92 6.20
CA PRO A 128 9.09 18.99 7.04
C PRO A 128 8.15 18.10 6.20
N LEU A 129 7.97 16.87 6.64
CA LEU A 129 6.90 16.04 6.11
C LEU A 129 5.54 16.67 6.47
N HIS A 130 4.67 16.71 5.51
CA HIS A 130 3.29 17.14 5.67
C HIS A 130 2.31 16.01 5.32
N VAL A 131 1.05 16.20 5.62
CA VAL A 131 0.00 15.18 5.39
C VAL A 131 -0.07 14.69 3.94
N GLY A 132 0.38 15.48 2.96
CA GLY A 132 0.48 15.04 1.57
C GLY A 132 1.52 13.93 1.31
N HIS A 133 2.50 13.75 2.21
CA HIS A 133 3.47 12.66 2.12
C HIS A 133 2.99 11.36 2.78
N LEU A 134 1.94 11.43 3.62
CA LEU A 134 1.41 10.29 4.36
C LEU A 134 1.03 9.16 3.43
N ARG A 135 0.18 9.44 2.43
CA ARG A 135 -0.38 8.42 1.56
C ARG A 135 0.68 7.65 0.78
N SER A 136 1.65 8.36 0.22
CA SER A 136 2.75 7.71 -0.50
C SER A 136 3.53 6.74 0.41
N GLY A 137 3.91 7.18 1.60
CA GLY A 137 4.65 6.37 2.57
C GLY A 137 3.86 5.14 3.02
N VAL A 138 2.62 5.32 3.42
CA VAL A 138 1.77 4.25 3.98
C VAL A 138 1.37 3.22 2.92
N ILE A 139 0.94 3.66 1.75
CA ILE A 139 0.55 2.78 0.64
C ILE A 139 1.77 2.01 0.12
N GLY A 140 2.90 2.70 -0.11
CA GLY A 140 4.12 2.08 -0.62
C GLY A 140 4.70 1.04 0.32
N GLU A 141 4.71 1.30 1.62
CA GLU A 141 5.14 0.33 2.63
C GLU A 141 4.26 -0.92 2.61
N SER A 142 2.95 -0.76 2.54
CA SER A 142 2.02 -1.89 2.50
C SER A 142 2.21 -2.71 1.21
N ILE A 143 2.33 -2.07 0.04
CA ILE A 143 2.61 -2.77 -1.22
C ILE A 143 3.91 -3.56 -1.12
N LYS A 144 4.97 -2.95 -0.59
CA LYS A 144 6.27 -3.62 -0.40
C LYS A 144 6.13 -4.87 0.47
N ARG A 145 5.41 -4.79 1.59
CA ARG A 145 5.16 -5.94 2.48
C ARG A 145 4.34 -7.03 1.81
N ILE A 146 3.29 -6.68 1.08
CA ILE A 146 2.46 -7.62 0.33
C ILE A 146 3.29 -8.36 -0.71
N VAL A 147 4.07 -7.65 -1.52
CA VAL A 147 4.93 -8.24 -2.56
C VAL A 147 5.95 -9.21 -1.96
N ARG A 148 6.60 -8.84 -0.85
CA ARG A 148 7.53 -9.73 -0.13
C ARG A 148 6.83 -10.97 0.43
N TYR A 149 5.64 -10.79 0.97
CA TYR A 149 4.85 -11.89 1.52
C TYR A 149 4.44 -12.91 0.45
N MET A 150 4.23 -12.44 -0.79
CA MET A 150 3.95 -13.29 -1.96
C MET A 150 5.20 -14.00 -2.51
N GLY A 151 6.38 -13.80 -1.92
CA GLY A 151 7.62 -14.46 -2.30
C GLY A 151 8.42 -13.77 -3.40
N HIS A 152 8.14 -12.51 -3.72
CA HIS A 152 8.93 -11.70 -4.64
C HIS A 152 9.96 -10.85 -3.91
N HIS A 153 10.97 -10.36 -4.63
CA HIS A 153 11.95 -9.40 -4.14
C HIS A 153 11.52 -7.99 -4.54
N ILE A 154 11.48 -7.07 -3.60
CA ILE A 154 11.16 -5.68 -3.87
C ILE A 154 12.05 -4.75 -3.05
N THR A 155 12.63 -3.77 -3.73
CA THR A 155 13.46 -2.72 -3.13
C THR A 155 12.66 -1.43 -3.08
N GLY A 156 12.50 -0.86 -1.90
CA GLY A 156 11.86 0.44 -1.69
C GLY A 156 12.89 1.57 -1.74
N ASP A 157 12.74 2.52 -2.66
CA ASP A 157 13.61 3.69 -2.81
C ASP A 157 12.80 4.96 -2.58
N ILE A 158 13.29 5.84 -1.71
CA ILE A 158 12.58 7.07 -1.35
C ILE A 158 12.67 8.18 -2.40
N HIS A 159 13.70 8.17 -3.24
CA HIS A 159 13.98 9.19 -4.26
C HIS A 159 13.85 10.63 -3.79
N LEU A 160 14.83 11.08 -2.99
CA LEU A 160 14.85 12.41 -2.36
C LEU A 160 15.00 13.55 -3.39
N GLY A 161 14.25 14.63 -3.19
CA GLY A 161 14.52 15.91 -3.82
C GLY A 161 15.68 16.62 -3.08
N ASP A 162 16.91 16.28 -3.42
CA ASP A 162 18.13 16.68 -2.73
C ASP A 162 19.09 17.49 -3.60
N TRP A 163 18.64 17.94 -4.77
CA TRP A 163 19.48 18.56 -5.77
C TRP A 163 18.80 19.76 -6.44
N GLY A 164 19.57 20.56 -7.16
CA GLY A 164 19.03 21.65 -7.96
C GLY A 164 18.74 22.94 -7.19
N GLN A 165 17.83 23.75 -7.73
CA GLN A 165 17.54 25.11 -7.24
C GLN A 165 17.17 25.20 -5.75
N PRO A 166 16.43 24.28 -5.14
CA PRO A 166 16.14 24.31 -3.71
C PRO A 166 17.40 24.37 -2.84
N MET A 167 18.45 23.66 -3.22
CA MET A 167 19.72 23.68 -2.49
C MET A 167 20.43 25.03 -2.61
N GLY A 168 20.41 25.62 -3.80
CA GLY A 168 20.98 26.96 -4.00
C GLY A 168 20.25 28.05 -3.21
N LEU A 169 18.93 27.98 -3.10
CA LEU A 169 18.12 28.88 -2.28
C LEU A 169 18.52 28.79 -0.79
N ILE A 170 18.68 27.60 -0.27
CA ILE A 170 19.09 27.34 1.12
C ILE A 170 20.50 27.89 1.35
N MET A 171 21.43 27.57 0.45
CA MET A 171 22.84 28.00 0.58
C MET A 171 22.99 29.51 0.48
N ASN A 172 22.26 30.17 -0.42
CA ASN A 172 22.28 31.63 -0.53
C ASN A 172 21.77 32.30 0.76
N GLU A 173 20.64 31.81 1.30
CA GLU A 173 20.11 32.36 2.55
C GLU A 173 21.03 32.09 3.75
N LEU A 174 21.65 30.93 3.82
CA LEU A 174 22.67 30.63 4.84
C LEU A 174 23.86 31.53 4.72
N HIS A 175 24.32 31.84 3.51
CA HIS A 175 25.42 32.77 3.29
C HIS A 175 25.07 34.19 3.78
N ILE A 176 23.85 34.64 3.57
CA ILE A 176 23.38 35.96 4.05
C ILE A 176 23.28 35.97 5.57
N ARG A 177 22.72 34.94 6.19
CA ARG A 177 22.53 34.89 7.65
C ARG A 177 23.82 34.59 8.42
N LYS A 178 24.70 33.78 7.84
CA LYS A 178 25.93 33.28 8.47
C LYS A 178 27.13 33.43 7.51
N PRO A 179 27.52 34.67 7.15
CA PRO A 179 28.53 34.91 6.11
C PRO A 179 29.94 34.41 6.47
N ASP A 180 30.23 34.26 7.76
CA ASP A 180 31.54 33.83 8.27
C ASP A 180 31.73 32.29 8.28
N LEU A 181 30.76 31.53 7.79
CA LEU A 181 30.91 30.10 7.69
C LEU A 181 32.01 29.73 6.69
N VAL A 182 32.92 28.86 7.14
CA VAL A 182 34.09 28.39 6.37
C VAL A 182 33.73 27.76 5.02
N TYR A 183 32.51 27.32 4.84
CA TYR A 183 32.00 26.71 3.59
C TYR A 183 31.92 27.69 2.42
N PHE A 184 31.83 28.99 2.70
CA PHE A 184 31.74 30.07 1.69
C PHE A 184 33.11 30.66 1.34
N ASP A 185 34.15 30.32 2.10
CA ASP A 185 35.53 30.70 1.78
C ASP A 185 36.15 29.69 0.79
N GLU A 186 36.18 30.06 -0.49
CA GLU A 186 36.72 29.20 -1.55
C GLU A 186 38.25 28.99 -1.43
N SER A 187 38.95 29.83 -0.64
CA SER A 187 40.37 29.68 -0.35
C SER A 187 40.66 28.67 0.76
N TYR A 188 39.66 28.25 1.51
CA TYR A 188 39.82 27.34 2.62
C TYR A 188 40.25 25.93 2.17
N THR A 189 41.36 25.45 2.70
CA THR A 189 41.96 24.14 2.35
C THR A 189 41.93 23.14 3.51
N GLY A 190 41.47 23.56 4.69
CA GLY A 190 41.37 22.70 5.88
C GLY A 190 40.25 21.66 5.79
N GLU A 191 40.09 20.87 6.86
CA GLU A 191 38.97 19.98 7.03
C GLU A 191 37.73 20.76 7.50
N TYR A 192 36.56 20.47 6.91
CA TYR A 192 35.33 21.13 7.31
C TYR A 192 34.83 20.54 8.65
N PRO A 193 34.14 21.35 9.48
CA PRO A 193 33.56 20.88 10.73
C PRO A 193 32.66 19.66 10.53
N THR A 194 32.71 18.75 11.48
CA THR A 194 31.84 17.55 11.47
C THR A 194 30.42 17.87 11.93
N GLU A 195 30.28 18.90 12.79
CA GLU A 195 28.96 19.35 13.27
C GLU A 195 28.30 20.26 12.24
N PRO A 196 27.00 20.08 11.97
CA PRO A 196 26.27 20.94 11.06
C PRO A 196 26.15 22.36 11.63
N PRO A 197 26.27 23.40 10.80
CA PRO A 197 26.18 24.80 11.24
C PRO A 197 24.72 25.27 11.43
N PHE A 198 23.76 24.38 11.39
CA PHE A 198 22.31 24.64 11.51
C PHE A 198 21.58 23.42 12.07
N THR A 199 20.36 23.67 12.54
CA THR A 199 19.40 22.65 12.95
C THR A 199 18.38 22.39 11.83
N ILE A 200 17.61 21.29 11.96
CA ILE A 200 16.50 21.02 11.03
C ILE A 200 15.44 22.15 11.09
N ALA A 201 15.16 22.69 12.27
CA ALA A 201 14.21 23.79 12.44
C ALA A 201 14.65 25.06 11.69
N GLU A 202 15.95 25.36 11.70
CA GLU A 202 16.49 26.49 10.90
C GLU A 202 16.33 26.22 9.39
N LEU A 203 16.59 25.00 8.91
CA LEU A 203 16.41 24.66 7.50
C LEU A 203 14.94 24.77 7.06
N GLU A 204 14.02 24.33 7.91
CA GLU A 204 12.58 24.40 7.68
C GLU A 204 12.04 25.84 7.59
N GLU A 205 12.70 26.79 8.28
CA GLU A 205 12.41 28.22 8.19
C GLU A 205 13.04 28.84 6.95
N ILE A 206 14.31 28.50 6.69
CA ILE A 206 15.13 29.09 5.62
C ILE A 206 14.50 28.82 4.24
N TYR A 207 14.10 27.59 3.95
CA TYR A 207 13.66 27.25 2.61
C TYR A 207 12.39 28.01 2.16
N PRO A 208 11.28 28.05 2.93
CA PRO A 208 10.10 28.82 2.54
C PRO A 208 10.40 30.31 2.40
N PHE A 209 11.22 30.88 3.29
CA PHE A 209 11.65 32.26 3.23
C PHE A 209 12.42 32.56 1.94
N ALA A 210 13.44 31.76 1.62
CA ALA A 210 14.25 31.90 0.42
C ALA A 210 13.43 31.72 -0.86
N SER A 211 12.53 30.74 -0.87
CA SER A 211 11.62 30.47 -1.99
C SER A 211 10.68 31.65 -2.26
N LYS A 212 10.15 32.29 -1.21
CA LYS A 212 9.32 33.48 -1.37
C LYS A 212 10.14 34.66 -1.89
N ARG A 213 11.27 34.93 -1.26
CA ARG A 213 12.15 36.08 -1.62
C ARG A 213 12.63 35.95 -3.07
N SER A 214 12.97 34.77 -3.53
CA SER A 214 13.44 34.58 -4.91
C SER A 214 12.40 34.91 -5.98
N LYS A 215 11.11 34.96 -5.64
CA LYS A 215 10.03 35.37 -6.54
C LYS A 215 9.85 36.88 -6.59
N GLU A 216 10.27 37.59 -5.53
CA GLU A 216 10.08 39.02 -5.35
C GLU A 216 11.35 39.80 -5.70
N ASP A 217 12.52 39.17 -5.61
CA ASP A 217 13.86 39.78 -5.77
C ASP A 217 14.65 39.02 -6.85
N PRO A 218 14.77 39.59 -8.08
CA PRO A 218 15.52 38.98 -9.18
C PRO A 218 16.99 38.75 -8.88
N GLN A 219 17.64 39.67 -8.16
CA GLN A 219 19.05 39.51 -7.79
C GLN A 219 19.25 38.35 -6.82
N TYR A 220 18.37 38.23 -5.81
CA TYR A 220 18.40 37.10 -4.90
C TYR A 220 18.22 35.75 -5.61
N LYS A 221 17.35 35.73 -6.63
CA LYS A 221 17.18 34.55 -7.48
C LYS A 221 18.45 34.20 -8.24
N GLU A 222 19.12 35.20 -8.83
CA GLU A 222 20.37 35.02 -9.58
C GLU A 222 21.50 34.52 -8.64
N ASP A 223 21.63 35.10 -7.46
CA ASP A 223 22.59 34.65 -6.46
C ASP A 223 22.35 33.22 -6.00
N SER A 224 21.07 32.82 -5.86
CA SER A 224 20.69 31.44 -5.54
C SER A 224 21.03 30.47 -6.66
N MET A 225 20.84 30.87 -7.92
CA MET A 225 21.26 30.08 -9.07
C MET A 225 22.79 29.91 -9.13
N ALA A 226 23.53 30.95 -8.78
CA ALA A 226 25.00 30.88 -8.67
C ALA A 226 25.44 29.89 -7.58
N CYS A 227 24.75 29.82 -6.44
CA CYS A 227 25.00 28.83 -5.40
C CYS A 227 24.71 27.42 -5.91
N THR A 228 23.60 27.23 -6.65
CA THR A 228 23.28 25.94 -7.29
C THR A 228 24.40 25.49 -8.25
N TYR A 229 24.90 26.42 -9.07
CA TYR A 229 26.00 26.14 -10.00
C TYR A 229 27.29 25.73 -9.26
N LYS A 230 27.65 26.44 -8.18
CA LYS A 230 28.82 26.10 -7.36
C LYS A 230 28.70 24.70 -6.74
N LEU A 231 27.54 24.36 -6.24
CA LEU A 231 27.27 23.02 -5.74
C LEU A 231 27.47 21.94 -6.84
N GLN A 232 26.83 22.15 -7.98
CA GLN A 232 26.83 21.19 -9.09
C GLN A 232 28.19 21.06 -9.76
N SER A 233 28.96 22.15 -9.85
CA SER A 233 30.33 22.15 -10.37
C SER A 233 31.36 21.60 -9.38
N GLY A 234 30.95 21.22 -8.18
CA GLY A 234 31.82 20.52 -7.22
C GLY A 234 32.66 21.43 -6.34
N VAL A 235 32.28 22.73 -6.17
CA VAL A 235 32.98 23.61 -5.22
C VAL A 235 32.95 22.98 -3.83
N ARG A 236 34.13 22.79 -3.25
CA ARG A 236 34.39 21.96 -2.08
C ARG A 236 33.57 22.37 -0.85
N GLY A 237 33.49 23.66 -0.55
CA GLY A 237 32.71 24.18 0.57
C GLY A 237 31.19 23.94 0.40
N TYR A 238 30.69 24.18 -0.80
CA TYR A 238 29.27 23.95 -1.13
C TYR A 238 28.88 22.45 -1.06
N ARG A 239 29.76 21.55 -1.49
CA ARG A 239 29.55 20.10 -1.33
C ARG A 239 29.58 19.70 0.14
N ALA A 240 30.48 20.21 0.95
CA ALA A 240 30.55 19.94 2.38
C ALA A 240 29.29 20.45 3.10
N LEU A 241 28.82 21.64 2.77
CA LEU A 241 27.58 22.20 3.32
C LEU A 241 26.37 21.41 2.89
N TRP A 242 26.30 20.98 1.64
CA TRP A 242 25.25 20.09 1.12
C TRP A 242 25.18 18.76 1.87
N ASN A 243 26.31 18.13 2.17
CA ASN A 243 26.36 16.92 2.99
C ASN A 243 25.71 17.11 4.36
N HIS A 244 25.92 18.27 5.00
CA HIS A 244 25.25 18.59 6.26
C HIS A 244 23.73 18.75 6.09
N ILE A 245 23.28 19.41 5.03
CA ILE A 245 21.84 19.56 4.71
C ILE A 245 21.20 18.18 4.54
N ILE A 246 21.84 17.28 3.79
CA ILE A 246 21.35 15.92 3.57
C ILE A 246 21.31 15.14 4.89
N ASN A 247 22.39 15.12 5.64
CA ASN A 247 22.47 14.34 6.88
C ASN A 247 21.43 14.77 7.91
N VAL A 248 21.27 16.07 8.12
CA VAL A 248 20.26 16.62 9.05
C VAL A 248 18.85 16.29 8.58
N SER A 249 18.58 16.45 7.28
CA SER A 249 17.25 16.17 6.70
C SER A 249 16.90 14.68 6.72
N VAL A 250 17.83 13.81 6.32
CA VAL A 250 17.59 12.35 6.29
C VAL A 250 17.38 11.81 7.70
N THR A 251 18.14 12.31 8.68
CA THR A 251 17.95 11.91 10.08
C THR A 251 16.54 12.24 10.57
N ASP A 252 16.04 13.43 10.26
CA ASP A 252 14.68 13.84 10.63
C ASP A 252 13.61 13.04 9.88
N LEU A 253 13.79 12.84 8.57
CA LEU A 253 12.88 12.03 7.75
C LEU A 253 12.77 10.58 8.27
N LYS A 254 13.89 9.95 8.58
CA LYS A 254 13.93 8.58 9.15
C LYS A 254 13.13 8.51 10.44
N ARG A 255 13.35 9.46 11.36
CA ARG A 255 12.60 9.51 12.63
C ARG A 255 11.08 9.64 12.41
N ASN A 256 10.65 10.43 11.44
CA ASN A 256 9.22 10.60 11.14
C ASN A 256 8.63 9.36 10.45
N TYR A 257 9.34 8.71 9.55
CA TYR A 257 8.88 7.47 8.92
C TYR A 257 8.88 6.29 9.90
N GLU A 258 9.82 6.21 10.85
CA GLU A 258 9.81 5.23 11.93
C GLU A 258 8.53 5.31 12.77
N LYS A 259 8.02 6.52 13.07
CA LYS A 259 6.73 6.72 13.76
C LYS A 259 5.55 6.14 12.99
N LEU A 260 5.65 6.04 11.67
CA LEU A 260 4.66 5.44 10.78
C LEU A 260 4.91 3.95 10.50
N ASN A 261 5.97 3.38 11.06
CA ASN A 261 6.43 2.04 10.70
C ASN A 261 6.60 1.88 9.17
N VAL A 262 7.29 2.83 8.57
CA VAL A 262 7.64 2.88 7.13
C VAL A 262 9.16 2.87 7.01
N GLU A 263 9.68 1.94 6.23
CA GLU A 263 11.12 1.76 6.01
C GLU A 263 11.45 1.79 4.52
N PHE A 264 12.56 2.43 4.18
CA PHE A 264 13.11 2.42 2.83
C PHE A 264 14.41 1.63 2.82
N ASP A 265 14.61 0.82 1.78
CA ASP A 265 15.83 0.06 1.58
C ASP A 265 16.94 0.96 1.02
N LEU A 266 16.58 1.93 0.16
CA LEU A 266 17.47 2.90 -0.44
C LEU A 266 17.02 4.32 -0.15
N TRP A 267 18.01 5.18 0.08
CA TRP A 267 17.86 6.62 0.31
C TRP A 267 18.56 7.40 -0.79
N ASN A 268 18.26 7.04 -2.05
CA ASN A 268 18.76 7.74 -3.22
C ASN A 268 18.00 9.06 -3.43
N GLY A 269 18.59 9.93 -4.23
CA GLY A 269 17.99 11.20 -4.59
C GLY A 269 18.38 11.62 -6.01
N GLU A 270 17.87 12.77 -6.43
CA GLU A 270 18.18 13.37 -7.73
C GLU A 270 19.71 13.55 -7.92
N SER A 271 20.46 13.80 -6.83
CA SER A 271 21.91 13.91 -6.84
C SER A 271 22.61 12.64 -7.31
N THR A 272 22.03 11.48 -7.05
CA THR A 272 22.63 10.16 -7.36
C THR A 272 22.81 9.96 -8.86
N VAL A 273 21.96 10.56 -9.68
CA VAL A 273 21.94 10.35 -11.14
C VAL A 273 22.48 11.53 -11.94
N HIS A 274 22.87 12.60 -11.26
CA HIS A 274 23.35 13.83 -11.94
C HIS A 274 24.44 13.55 -12.96
N ASP A 275 25.45 12.77 -12.59
CA ASP A 275 26.60 12.46 -13.44
C ASP A 275 26.25 11.51 -14.60
N LEU A 276 25.11 10.82 -14.57
CA LEU A 276 24.62 9.95 -15.66
C LEU A 276 23.92 10.74 -16.77
N ILE A 277 23.40 11.92 -16.46
CA ILE A 277 22.56 12.70 -17.38
C ILE A 277 23.29 13.08 -18.67
N PRO A 278 24.52 13.60 -18.68
CA PRO A 278 25.21 13.96 -19.93
C PRO A 278 25.37 12.77 -20.88
N GLY A 279 25.79 11.61 -20.38
CA GLY A 279 25.92 10.38 -21.17
C GLY A 279 24.60 9.89 -21.75
N MET A 280 23.52 9.95 -20.96
CA MET A 280 22.17 9.59 -21.41
C MET A 280 21.68 10.54 -22.51
N VAL A 281 21.87 11.84 -22.36
CA VAL A 281 21.46 12.85 -23.36
C VAL A 281 22.24 12.66 -24.67
N ASP A 282 23.54 12.44 -24.59
CA ASP A 282 24.39 12.18 -25.76
C ASP A 282 23.97 10.90 -26.49
N TYR A 283 23.63 9.86 -25.74
CA TYR A 283 23.07 8.63 -26.30
C TYR A 283 21.77 8.90 -27.08
N MET A 284 20.82 9.62 -26.48
CA MET A 284 19.55 9.92 -27.12
C MET A 284 19.69 10.73 -28.41
N LYS A 285 20.65 11.68 -28.43
CA LYS A 285 20.99 12.47 -29.64
C LYS A 285 21.63 11.62 -30.70
N LYS A 286 22.62 10.82 -30.34
CA LYS A 286 23.40 9.98 -31.28
C LYS A 286 22.51 8.93 -31.95
N GLU A 287 21.63 8.29 -31.22
CA GLU A 287 20.70 7.29 -31.75
C GLU A 287 19.49 7.92 -32.48
N GLY A 288 19.40 9.25 -32.53
CA GLY A 288 18.34 9.97 -33.23
C GLY A 288 16.97 9.96 -32.54
N TYR A 289 16.91 9.63 -31.26
CA TYR A 289 15.67 9.67 -30.49
C TYR A 289 15.28 11.11 -30.11
N ALA A 290 16.27 11.92 -29.72
CA ALA A 290 16.05 13.30 -29.28
C ALA A 290 16.35 14.30 -30.40
N TYR A 291 15.51 15.31 -30.51
CA TYR A 291 15.64 16.40 -31.47
C TYR A 291 15.27 17.75 -30.85
N VAL A 292 15.70 18.85 -31.46
CA VAL A 292 15.41 20.20 -30.98
C VAL A 292 14.04 20.64 -31.49
N SER A 293 13.16 21.07 -30.58
CA SER A 293 11.87 21.68 -30.85
C SER A 293 11.71 22.94 -29.97
N ASP A 294 11.46 24.08 -30.60
CA ASP A 294 11.35 25.38 -29.92
C ASP A 294 12.51 25.69 -28.97
N GLY A 295 13.72 25.27 -29.37
CA GLY A 295 14.95 25.43 -28.58
C GLY A 295 15.18 24.37 -27.50
N ALA A 296 14.19 23.61 -27.12
CA ALA A 296 14.30 22.54 -26.15
C ALA A 296 14.67 21.19 -26.81
N LEU A 297 15.35 20.31 -26.10
CA LEU A 297 15.61 18.95 -26.55
C LEU A 297 14.47 18.06 -26.10
N VAL A 298 13.82 17.36 -27.04
CA VAL A 298 12.63 16.55 -26.79
C VAL A 298 12.71 15.19 -27.44
N VAL A 299 11.95 14.22 -26.93
CA VAL A 299 11.69 12.91 -27.54
C VAL A 299 10.17 12.84 -27.81
N ASP A 300 9.80 12.58 -29.07
CA ASP A 300 8.41 12.35 -29.43
C ASP A 300 7.91 11.02 -28.85
N VAL A 301 6.81 11.06 -28.10
CA VAL A 301 6.23 9.90 -27.42
C VAL A 301 4.79 9.61 -27.85
N LYS A 302 4.32 10.29 -28.91
CA LYS A 302 3.00 10.07 -29.48
C LYS A 302 2.88 8.66 -30.05
N GLU A 303 1.73 8.03 -29.83
CA GLU A 303 1.34 6.74 -30.37
C GLU A 303 0.10 6.87 -31.27
N ASP A 304 -0.03 6.00 -32.28
CA ASP A 304 -1.16 6.02 -33.22
C ASP A 304 -2.50 5.72 -32.54
N THR A 305 -2.47 5.10 -31.36
CA THR A 305 -3.65 4.77 -30.53
C THR A 305 -4.13 5.91 -29.67
N ASP A 306 -3.40 7.02 -29.62
CA ASP A 306 -3.75 8.14 -28.74
C ASP A 306 -5.07 8.81 -29.18
N THR A 307 -5.99 8.88 -28.22
CA THR A 307 -7.27 9.60 -28.39
C THR A 307 -7.18 11.07 -28.01
N LYS A 308 -6.10 11.46 -27.34
CA LYS A 308 -5.78 12.82 -26.90
C LYS A 308 -4.35 13.16 -27.32
N GLU A 309 -4.07 14.44 -27.45
CA GLU A 309 -2.72 14.91 -27.73
C GLU A 309 -1.80 14.58 -26.53
N VAL A 310 -0.71 13.86 -26.81
CA VAL A 310 0.36 13.59 -25.84
C VAL A 310 1.57 14.41 -26.25
N PRO A 311 1.96 15.43 -25.46
CA PRO A 311 3.11 16.26 -25.77
C PRO A 311 4.41 15.45 -25.77
N PRO A 312 5.45 15.85 -26.53
CA PRO A 312 6.76 15.24 -26.45
C PRO A 312 7.35 15.24 -25.04
N CYS A 313 8.12 14.23 -24.70
CA CYS A 313 8.87 14.20 -23.44
C CYS A 313 10.06 15.17 -23.55
N MET A 314 10.08 16.17 -22.68
CA MET A 314 11.16 17.15 -22.64
C MET A 314 12.39 16.57 -21.93
N ILE A 315 13.55 16.59 -22.61
CA ILE A 315 14.81 16.06 -22.08
C ILE A 315 15.69 17.18 -21.51
N LEU A 316 15.79 18.32 -22.21
CA LEU A 316 16.47 19.52 -21.73
C LEU A 316 15.67 20.76 -22.09
N LYS A 317 15.72 21.76 -21.23
CA LYS A 317 15.17 23.09 -21.53
C LYS A 317 15.96 23.78 -22.64
N SER A 318 15.43 24.88 -23.15
CA SER A 318 16.09 25.70 -24.18
C SER A 318 17.44 26.32 -23.71
N ASP A 319 17.62 26.47 -22.39
CA ASP A 319 18.89 26.90 -21.79
C ASP A 319 19.86 25.75 -21.48
N GLY A 320 19.50 24.52 -21.87
CA GLY A 320 20.27 23.30 -21.63
C GLY A 320 20.11 22.70 -20.22
N ALA A 321 19.28 23.28 -19.37
CA ALA A 321 19.06 22.75 -18.02
C ALA A 321 18.21 21.48 -18.01
N SER A 322 18.51 20.60 -17.07
CA SER A 322 17.73 19.39 -16.78
C SER A 322 16.38 19.71 -16.16
N LEU A 323 15.44 18.78 -16.33
CA LEU A 323 14.10 18.80 -15.76
C LEU A 323 13.89 17.54 -14.90
N TYR A 324 12.73 17.45 -14.28
CA TYR A 324 12.30 16.20 -13.61
C TYR A 324 12.27 14.99 -14.56
N ASN A 325 11.80 15.17 -15.80
CA ASN A 325 11.85 14.14 -16.84
C ASN A 325 13.27 13.60 -17.05
N THR A 326 14.27 14.49 -17.13
CA THR A 326 15.67 14.11 -17.32
C THR A 326 16.18 13.27 -16.15
N THR A 327 15.89 13.71 -14.94
CA THR A 327 16.31 13.03 -13.71
C THR A 327 15.61 11.68 -13.57
N ASP A 328 14.31 11.60 -13.84
CA ASP A 328 13.55 10.36 -13.75
C ASP A 328 14.00 9.32 -14.79
N LEU A 329 14.29 9.75 -16.02
CA LEU A 329 14.85 8.87 -17.04
C LEU A 329 16.24 8.36 -16.66
N ALA A 330 17.10 9.21 -16.11
CA ALA A 330 18.40 8.80 -15.60
C ALA A 330 18.28 7.85 -14.40
N THR A 331 17.28 8.04 -13.56
CA THR A 331 16.96 7.15 -12.43
C THR A 331 16.48 5.78 -12.92
N ILE A 332 15.64 5.74 -13.96
CA ILE A 332 15.23 4.49 -14.59
C ILE A 332 16.47 3.74 -15.14
N MET A 333 17.33 4.45 -15.85
CA MET A 333 18.57 3.87 -16.38
C MET A 333 19.45 3.28 -15.27
N MET A 334 19.66 4.01 -14.18
CA MET A 334 20.44 3.54 -13.03
C MET A 334 19.81 2.28 -12.40
N ARG A 335 18.50 2.28 -12.20
CA ARG A 335 17.78 1.12 -11.62
C ARG A 335 17.86 -0.11 -12.50
N MET A 336 17.76 0.06 -13.82
CA MET A 336 17.94 -1.03 -14.78
C MET A 336 19.35 -1.63 -14.73
N GLU A 337 20.37 -0.81 -14.52
CA GLU A 337 21.75 -1.25 -14.42
C GLU A 337 22.08 -1.91 -13.07
N GLN A 338 21.57 -1.36 -11.97
CA GLN A 338 21.93 -1.81 -10.61
C GLN A 338 21.03 -2.92 -10.08
N ASN A 339 19.74 -2.86 -10.36
CA ASN A 339 18.74 -3.77 -9.77
C ASN A 339 18.23 -4.82 -10.76
N HIS A 340 18.43 -4.62 -12.06
CA HIS A 340 17.90 -5.48 -13.14
C HIS A 340 16.40 -5.83 -12.95
N PRO A 341 15.52 -4.86 -12.69
CA PRO A 341 14.16 -5.14 -12.27
C PRO A 341 13.30 -5.70 -13.39
N ASP A 342 12.42 -6.64 -13.04
CA ASP A 342 11.31 -7.10 -13.88
C ASP A 342 10.17 -6.07 -13.88
N GLU A 343 10.04 -5.31 -12.79
CA GLU A 343 8.99 -4.32 -12.64
C GLU A 343 9.49 -3.09 -11.86
N LEU A 344 9.21 -1.90 -12.40
CA LEU A 344 9.43 -0.60 -11.76
C LEU A 344 8.07 0.03 -11.42
N ILE A 345 7.82 0.30 -10.15
CA ILE A 345 6.58 0.88 -9.63
C ILE A 345 6.86 2.29 -9.14
N TYR A 346 6.08 3.26 -9.62
CA TYR A 346 6.11 4.65 -9.17
C TYR A 346 4.80 5.01 -8.49
N LEU A 347 4.86 5.32 -7.20
CA LEU A 347 3.71 5.68 -6.39
C LEU A 347 3.73 7.18 -6.09
N THR A 348 2.94 7.94 -6.83
CA THR A 348 2.90 9.41 -6.74
C THR A 348 1.46 9.94 -6.78
N ASP A 349 1.29 11.24 -6.67
CA ASP A 349 -0.01 11.88 -6.81
C ASP A 349 -0.63 11.57 -8.20
N LYS A 350 -1.92 11.23 -8.24
CA LYS A 350 -2.63 10.88 -9.49
C LYS A 350 -2.59 11.97 -10.57
N ARG A 351 -2.35 13.22 -10.19
CA ARG A 351 -2.19 14.34 -11.12
C ARG A 351 -0.94 14.21 -11.99
N GLN A 352 0.00 13.34 -11.62
CA GLN A 352 1.23 13.06 -12.37
C GLN A 352 1.07 11.91 -13.39
N GLU A 353 -0.13 11.39 -13.61
CA GLU A 353 -0.37 10.26 -14.52
C GLU A 353 0.16 10.52 -15.94
N LEU A 354 -0.21 11.66 -16.56
CA LEU A 354 0.29 12.02 -17.90
C LEU A 354 1.81 12.19 -17.93
N TYR A 355 2.37 12.75 -16.89
CA TYR A 355 3.82 12.92 -16.75
C TYR A 355 4.55 11.56 -16.79
N PHE A 356 4.10 10.60 -15.99
CA PHE A 356 4.71 9.26 -15.99
C PHE A 356 4.42 8.49 -17.27
N GLU A 357 3.27 8.69 -17.89
CA GLU A 357 3.03 8.13 -19.23
C GLU A 357 4.07 8.61 -20.24
N GLN A 358 4.39 9.91 -20.26
CA GLN A 358 5.44 10.47 -21.13
C GLN A 358 6.82 9.88 -20.80
N VAL A 359 7.19 9.81 -19.52
CA VAL A 359 8.47 9.27 -19.07
C VAL A 359 8.60 7.79 -19.45
N PHE A 360 7.57 6.99 -19.23
CA PHE A 360 7.58 5.56 -19.54
C PHE A 360 7.66 5.28 -21.04
N ARG A 361 6.89 6.00 -21.85
CA ARG A 361 6.95 5.92 -23.31
C ARG A 361 8.34 6.33 -23.83
N CYS A 362 8.91 7.39 -23.27
CA CYS A 362 10.27 7.82 -23.59
C CYS A 362 11.30 6.74 -23.24
N ALA A 363 11.23 6.18 -22.03
CA ALA A 363 12.15 5.12 -21.59
C ALA A 363 12.08 3.87 -22.49
N ARG A 364 10.88 3.48 -22.92
CA ARG A 364 10.69 2.36 -23.87
C ARG A 364 11.25 2.67 -25.25
N LYS A 365 10.89 3.83 -25.82
CA LYS A 365 11.31 4.26 -27.14
C LYS A 365 12.82 4.39 -27.24
N THR A 366 13.45 4.95 -26.21
CA THR A 366 14.90 5.15 -26.13
C THR A 366 15.66 3.90 -25.67
N LYS A 367 14.96 2.79 -25.41
CA LYS A 367 15.54 1.51 -24.97
C LYS A 367 16.33 1.61 -23.66
N LEU A 368 15.95 2.53 -22.78
CA LEU A 368 16.49 2.60 -21.41
C LEU A 368 15.98 1.44 -20.55
N VAL A 369 14.87 0.83 -20.93
CA VAL A 369 14.30 -0.36 -20.28
C VAL A 369 14.22 -1.51 -21.28
N LYS A 370 14.27 -2.74 -20.77
CA LYS A 370 14.04 -3.94 -21.59
C LYS A 370 12.57 -4.02 -22.01
N PRO A 371 12.24 -4.64 -23.15
CA PRO A 371 10.84 -4.78 -23.60
C PRO A 371 9.94 -5.49 -22.59
N GLU A 372 10.47 -6.47 -21.86
CA GLU A 372 9.76 -7.27 -20.86
C GLU A 372 9.57 -6.55 -19.52
N THR A 373 10.37 -5.53 -19.20
CA THR A 373 10.28 -4.80 -17.94
C THR A 373 8.95 -4.05 -17.85
N LYS A 374 8.19 -4.31 -16.82
CA LYS A 374 6.96 -3.57 -16.52
C LYS A 374 7.26 -2.20 -15.92
N LEU A 375 6.59 -1.18 -16.41
CA LEU A 375 6.58 0.18 -15.83
C LEU A 375 5.17 0.48 -15.35
N VAL A 376 5.01 0.73 -14.06
CA VAL A 376 3.72 0.90 -13.40
C VAL A 376 3.68 2.23 -12.67
N HIS A 377 2.66 3.04 -12.93
CA HIS A 377 2.34 4.21 -12.14
C HIS A 377 1.08 3.96 -11.30
N ILE A 378 1.20 4.14 -10.00
CA ILE A 378 0.08 4.11 -9.07
C ILE A 378 -0.16 5.54 -8.61
N GLY A 379 -1.25 6.14 -9.09
CA GLY A 379 -1.65 7.48 -8.70
C GLY A 379 -2.52 7.46 -7.45
N PHE A 380 -2.13 8.16 -6.39
CA PHE A 380 -2.97 8.29 -5.20
C PHE A 380 -3.73 9.63 -5.17
N GLY A 381 -4.92 9.60 -4.59
CA GLY A 381 -5.76 10.77 -4.36
C GLY A 381 -5.33 11.57 -3.12
N THR A 382 -6.06 12.64 -2.84
CA THR A 382 -5.79 13.56 -1.72
C THR A 382 -6.54 13.16 -0.45
N MET A 383 -5.91 13.39 0.70
CA MET A 383 -6.57 13.43 1.99
C MET A 383 -7.13 14.84 2.20
N ASN A 384 -8.44 14.93 2.34
CA ASN A 384 -9.16 16.20 2.45
C ASN A 384 -9.70 16.41 3.89
N GLY A 385 -9.90 17.66 4.25
CA GLY A 385 -10.66 18.02 5.45
C GLY A 385 -12.16 17.87 5.26
N LYS A 386 -12.93 18.13 6.31
CA LYS A 386 -14.42 18.07 6.29
C LYS A 386 -15.05 19.06 5.29
N ASP A 387 -14.31 20.10 4.88
CA ASP A 387 -14.71 21.06 3.86
C ASP A 387 -14.47 20.57 2.41
N GLY A 388 -13.99 19.35 2.24
CA GLY A 388 -13.67 18.75 0.94
C GLY A 388 -12.42 19.30 0.26
N LYS A 389 -11.66 20.16 0.93
CA LYS A 389 -10.39 20.72 0.44
C LYS A 389 -9.20 19.98 1.04
N PRO A 390 -8.01 20.04 0.42
CA PRO A 390 -6.81 19.44 0.99
C PRO A 390 -6.63 19.84 2.45
N PHE A 391 -6.31 18.87 3.29
CA PHE A 391 -6.25 19.04 4.74
C PHE A 391 -5.23 20.11 5.13
N LYS A 392 -5.66 21.10 5.90
CA LYS A 392 -4.87 22.27 6.30
C LYS A 392 -4.96 22.51 7.80
N THR A 393 -3.97 23.22 8.34
CA THR A 393 -4.05 23.76 9.70
C THR A 393 -5.14 24.84 9.80
N ARG A 394 -5.56 25.14 11.03
CA ARG A 394 -6.54 26.24 11.32
C ARG A 394 -6.09 27.58 10.73
N ASP A 395 -4.80 27.81 10.63
CA ASP A 395 -4.20 29.04 10.09
C ASP A 395 -3.99 29.00 8.55
N GLY A 396 -4.51 27.96 7.88
CA GLY A 396 -4.52 27.84 6.40
C GLY A 396 -3.26 27.24 5.78
N GLY A 397 -2.26 26.86 6.57
CA GLY A 397 -1.05 26.16 6.10
C GLY A 397 -1.27 24.66 5.91
N VAL A 398 -0.34 23.98 5.23
CA VAL A 398 -0.34 22.52 5.15
C VAL A 398 0.02 21.94 6.52
N MET A 399 -0.78 21.00 7.03
CA MET A 399 -0.52 20.37 8.32
C MET A 399 0.74 19.50 8.26
N ARG A 400 1.63 19.67 9.25
CA ARG A 400 2.78 18.78 9.44
C ARG A 400 2.32 17.39 9.81
N LEU A 401 2.94 16.39 9.25
CA LEU A 401 2.61 14.98 9.53
C LEU A 401 2.81 14.63 11.00
N GLU A 402 3.89 15.12 11.62
CA GLU A 402 4.16 14.94 13.05
C GLU A 402 3.03 15.49 13.95
N THR A 403 2.46 16.63 13.60
CA THR A 403 1.34 17.23 14.32
C THR A 403 0.10 16.35 14.22
N LEU A 404 -0.23 15.84 13.04
CA LEU A 404 -1.36 14.92 12.86
C LEU A 404 -1.20 13.65 13.70
N ILE A 405 -0.01 13.04 13.66
CA ILE A 405 0.29 11.85 14.45
C ILE A 405 0.10 12.14 15.94
N GLN A 406 0.59 13.28 16.43
CA GLN A 406 0.44 13.65 17.83
C GLN A 406 -1.03 13.87 18.22
N GLU A 407 -1.82 14.57 17.42
CA GLU A 407 -3.24 14.80 17.67
C GLU A 407 -4.04 13.49 17.76
N ILE A 408 -3.73 12.51 16.90
CA ILE A 408 -4.36 11.18 16.94
C ILE A 408 -3.92 10.41 18.19
N ASN A 409 -2.64 10.48 18.55
CA ASN A 409 -2.12 9.86 19.78
C ASN A 409 -2.82 10.43 21.02
N ASP A 410 -2.97 11.74 21.12
CA ASP A 410 -3.61 12.41 22.25
C ASP A 410 -5.09 12.02 22.37
N GLU A 411 -5.81 11.96 21.25
CA GLU A 411 -7.20 11.53 21.21
C GLU A 411 -7.35 10.05 21.64
N MET A 412 -6.47 9.17 21.17
CA MET A 412 -6.49 7.76 21.58
C MET A 412 -6.12 7.58 23.04
N LEU A 413 -5.14 8.33 23.56
CA LEU A 413 -4.79 8.31 24.99
C LEU A 413 -5.98 8.73 25.85
N ARG A 414 -6.67 9.82 25.47
CA ARG A 414 -7.88 10.26 26.13
C ARG A 414 -8.95 9.16 26.16
N LYS A 415 -9.27 8.55 25.02
CA LYS A 415 -10.27 7.49 24.93
C LYS A 415 -9.93 6.25 25.75
N ILE A 416 -8.66 5.88 25.84
CA ILE A 416 -8.20 4.73 26.60
C ILE A 416 -8.28 5.01 28.10
N THR A 417 -7.88 6.20 28.55
CA THR A 417 -7.85 6.58 29.97
C THR A 417 -9.23 6.92 30.53
N ASP A 418 -10.14 7.44 29.70
CA ASP A 418 -11.51 7.78 30.14
C ASP A 418 -12.33 6.55 30.59
N ASN A 419 -11.97 5.36 30.12
CA ASN A 419 -12.76 4.15 30.32
C ASN A 419 -12.19 3.15 31.33
N ARG A 420 -10.98 3.35 31.82
CA ARG A 420 -10.36 2.46 32.84
C ARG A 420 -9.12 3.06 33.47
N GLU A 421 -8.88 2.65 34.74
CA GLU A 421 -7.59 2.91 35.38
C GLU A 421 -6.52 1.98 34.78
N VAL A 422 -5.54 2.57 34.12
CA VAL A 422 -4.41 1.89 33.47
C VAL A 422 -3.12 2.59 33.92
N ASP A 423 -2.05 1.84 34.05
CA ASP A 423 -0.72 2.43 34.24
C ASP A 423 -0.41 3.42 33.11
N GLU A 424 0.13 4.59 33.48
CA GLU A 424 0.36 5.68 32.51
C GLU A 424 1.28 5.26 31.35
N ALA A 425 2.31 4.47 31.62
CA ALA A 425 3.24 4.02 30.57
C ALA A 425 2.56 3.00 29.63
N GLU A 426 1.77 2.08 30.18
CA GLU A 426 0.96 1.13 29.40
C GLU A 426 -0.08 1.86 28.55
N ALA A 427 -0.78 2.86 29.12
CA ALA A 427 -1.76 3.66 28.39
C ALA A 427 -1.14 4.41 27.22
N LYS A 428 0.03 5.03 27.40
CA LYS A 428 0.74 5.76 26.33
C LYS A 428 1.18 4.83 25.21
N GLU A 429 1.72 3.65 25.54
CA GLU A 429 2.15 2.69 24.51
C GLU A 429 0.95 2.10 23.76
N THR A 430 -0.11 1.75 24.45
CA THR A 430 -1.35 1.28 23.83
C THR A 430 -1.94 2.37 22.91
N ALA A 431 -1.99 3.62 23.37
CA ALA A 431 -2.46 4.75 22.57
C ALA A 431 -1.64 4.94 21.30
N ARG A 432 -0.30 4.82 21.39
CA ARG A 432 0.60 4.91 20.24
C ARG A 432 0.30 3.82 19.21
N ILE A 433 0.14 2.59 19.63
CA ILE A 433 -0.17 1.45 18.77
C ILE A 433 -1.52 1.62 18.08
N VAL A 434 -2.54 1.97 18.85
CA VAL A 434 -3.92 2.13 18.33
C VAL A 434 -4.05 3.37 17.45
N ALA A 435 -3.34 4.46 17.75
CA ALA A 435 -3.30 5.65 16.92
C ALA A 435 -2.67 5.38 15.56
N LEU A 436 -1.57 4.60 15.51
CA LEU A 436 -0.96 4.18 14.26
C LEU A 436 -1.92 3.33 13.42
N ALA A 437 -2.62 2.39 14.04
CA ALA A 437 -3.64 1.59 13.37
C ALA A 437 -4.79 2.46 12.84
N ALA A 438 -5.27 3.42 13.62
CA ALA A 438 -6.31 4.35 13.21
C ALA A 438 -5.92 5.12 11.96
N LEU A 439 -4.70 5.66 11.91
CA LEU A 439 -4.18 6.43 10.80
C LEU A 439 -3.94 5.55 9.56
N LYS A 440 -3.21 4.44 9.71
CA LYS A 440 -2.83 3.59 8.57
C LYS A 440 -4.02 2.86 7.98
N TYR A 441 -4.87 2.27 8.80
CA TYR A 441 -6.09 1.61 8.32
C TYR A 441 -7.07 2.62 7.70
N GLY A 442 -7.24 3.78 8.33
CA GLY A 442 -8.09 4.85 7.80
C GLY A 442 -7.67 5.33 6.42
N ASP A 443 -6.37 5.39 6.13
CA ASP A 443 -5.85 5.68 4.80
C ASP A 443 -6.00 4.47 3.85
N LEU A 444 -5.48 3.31 4.24
CA LEU A 444 -5.37 2.11 3.41
C LEU A 444 -6.71 1.46 3.07
N SER A 445 -7.77 1.68 3.85
CA SER A 445 -9.12 1.20 3.54
C SER A 445 -9.74 1.88 2.32
N ASN A 446 -9.19 3.01 1.88
CA ASN A 446 -9.59 3.68 0.67
C ASN A 446 -8.77 3.17 -0.53
N GLN A 447 -9.44 2.99 -1.68
CA GLN A 447 -8.74 2.74 -2.93
C GLN A 447 -7.73 3.86 -3.19
N ALA A 448 -6.49 3.53 -3.55
CA ALA A 448 -5.40 4.50 -3.67
C ALA A 448 -5.76 5.73 -4.51
N SER A 449 -6.38 5.55 -5.68
CA SER A 449 -6.75 6.63 -6.61
C SER A 449 -7.89 7.54 -6.12
N LYS A 450 -8.59 7.17 -5.05
CA LYS A 450 -9.70 7.96 -4.51
C LYS A 450 -9.22 9.00 -3.51
N ASP A 451 -9.85 10.18 -3.59
CA ASP A 451 -9.76 11.16 -2.51
C ASP A 451 -10.63 10.69 -1.35
N TYR A 452 -10.25 11.04 -0.13
CA TYR A 452 -11.08 10.75 1.04
C TYR A 452 -11.05 11.91 2.04
N ILE A 453 -12.04 11.92 2.93
CA ILE A 453 -12.13 12.92 4.00
C ILE A 453 -11.57 12.32 5.29
N PHE A 454 -10.57 12.98 5.87
CA PHE A 454 -10.08 12.68 7.20
C PHE A 454 -11.07 13.21 8.23
N ASP A 455 -11.54 12.33 9.08
CA ASP A 455 -12.41 12.64 10.23
C ASP A 455 -11.84 11.98 11.48
N MET A 456 -11.38 12.77 12.43
CA MET A 456 -10.76 12.30 13.68
C MET A 456 -11.70 11.35 14.44
N ASP A 457 -12.96 11.72 14.59
CA ASP A 457 -13.94 10.92 15.35
C ASP A 457 -14.17 9.56 14.72
N ARG A 458 -14.27 9.53 13.38
CA ARG A 458 -14.43 8.28 12.61
C ARG A 458 -13.18 7.41 12.70
N PHE A 459 -11.99 7.97 12.44
CA PHE A 459 -10.74 7.19 12.40
C PHE A 459 -10.39 6.58 13.75
N THR A 460 -10.71 7.27 14.84
CA THR A 460 -10.44 6.84 16.22
C THR A 460 -11.61 6.09 16.87
N SER A 461 -12.66 5.76 16.11
CA SER A 461 -13.80 4.99 16.61
C SER A 461 -13.44 3.51 16.78
N PHE A 462 -13.92 2.90 17.87
CA PHE A 462 -13.85 1.46 18.10
C PHE A 462 -15.00 0.68 17.44
N GLU A 463 -15.83 1.35 16.67
CA GLU A 463 -16.95 0.77 15.93
C GLU A 463 -16.86 1.12 14.44
N GLY A 464 -17.35 0.24 13.59
CA GLY A 464 -17.36 0.41 12.16
C GLY A 464 -16.05 0.00 11.50
N ASP A 465 -15.85 0.43 10.25
CA ASP A 465 -14.70 0.08 9.42
C ASP A 465 -13.48 0.96 9.78
N THR A 466 -12.80 0.62 10.87
CA THR A 466 -11.70 1.39 11.46
C THR A 466 -10.57 0.50 11.98
N GLY A 467 -9.36 1.06 12.04
CA GLY A 467 -8.21 0.39 12.65
C GLY A 467 -8.43 -0.01 14.11
N PRO A 468 -8.92 0.90 14.97
CA PRO A 468 -9.23 0.54 16.36
C PRO A 468 -10.25 -0.59 16.50
N TYR A 469 -11.25 -0.70 15.62
CA TYR A 469 -12.21 -1.81 15.62
C TYR A 469 -11.51 -3.15 15.33
N ILE A 470 -10.63 -3.20 14.35
CA ILE A 470 -9.85 -4.40 14.01
C ILE A 470 -8.98 -4.80 15.21
N LEU A 471 -8.26 -3.86 15.81
CA LEU A 471 -7.43 -4.13 16.98
C LEU A 471 -8.25 -4.59 18.19
N TYR A 472 -9.39 -3.98 18.43
CA TYR A 472 -10.31 -4.40 19.50
C TYR A 472 -10.80 -5.84 19.30
N THR A 473 -11.07 -6.24 18.07
CA THR A 473 -11.42 -7.62 17.73
C THR A 473 -10.28 -8.58 18.05
N ILE A 474 -9.04 -8.26 17.66
CA ILE A 474 -7.86 -9.08 17.97
C ILE A 474 -7.63 -9.18 19.48
N VAL A 475 -7.71 -8.08 20.20
CA VAL A 475 -7.51 -8.05 21.66
C VAL A 475 -8.61 -8.86 22.37
N ARG A 476 -9.86 -8.81 21.89
CA ARG A 476 -10.94 -9.67 22.38
C ARG A 476 -10.59 -11.14 22.25
N ILE A 477 -10.09 -11.56 21.09
CA ILE A 477 -9.63 -12.95 20.87
C ILE A 477 -8.50 -13.29 21.87
N LYS A 478 -7.47 -12.44 21.97
CA LYS A 478 -6.36 -12.64 22.91
C LYS A 478 -6.85 -12.80 24.36
N SER A 479 -7.83 -11.99 24.78
CA SER A 479 -8.43 -12.08 26.12
C SER A 479 -9.15 -13.41 26.37
N ILE A 480 -9.88 -13.91 25.37
CA ILE A 480 -10.56 -15.22 25.48
C ILE A 480 -9.52 -16.34 25.61
N LEU A 481 -8.49 -16.32 24.77
CA LEU A 481 -7.41 -17.31 24.79
C LEU A 481 -6.64 -17.30 26.13
N ALA A 482 -6.38 -16.12 26.68
CA ALA A 482 -5.74 -15.97 28.00
C ALA A 482 -6.59 -16.59 29.10
N LYS A 483 -7.89 -16.29 29.16
CA LYS A 483 -8.82 -16.88 30.13
C LYS A 483 -8.92 -18.41 29.99
N TYR A 484 -8.87 -18.92 28.78
CA TYR A 484 -8.85 -20.38 28.55
C TYR A 484 -7.58 -21.02 29.13
N LYS A 485 -6.41 -20.41 28.93
CA LYS A 485 -5.15 -20.87 29.55
C LYS A 485 -5.16 -20.77 31.07
N GLU A 486 -5.72 -19.72 31.63
CA GLU A 486 -5.85 -19.51 33.09
C GLU A 486 -6.70 -20.61 33.76
N SER A 487 -7.64 -21.24 33.03
CA SER A 487 -8.38 -22.41 33.51
C SER A 487 -7.55 -23.69 33.63
N GLY A 488 -6.28 -23.64 33.22
CA GLY A 488 -5.37 -24.80 33.22
C GLY A 488 -5.44 -25.65 31.95
N ALA A 489 -6.24 -25.24 30.96
CA ALA A 489 -6.37 -25.96 29.71
C ALA A 489 -5.24 -25.61 28.73
N ALA A 490 -4.71 -26.60 28.03
CA ALA A 490 -3.76 -26.40 26.92
C ALA A 490 -4.53 -26.11 25.62
N ILE A 491 -3.99 -25.18 24.83
CA ILE A 491 -4.53 -24.91 23.49
C ILE A 491 -4.00 -25.98 22.53
N ASP A 492 -4.91 -26.71 21.90
CA ASP A 492 -4.62 -27.56 20.75
C ASP A 492 -5.05 -26.84 19.47
N GLU A 493 -4.06 -26.36 18.73
CA GLU A 493 -4.31 -25.62 17.48
C GLU A 493 -4.89 -26.49 16.34
N ASN A 494 -4.80 -27.80 16.47
CA ASN A 494 -5.32 -28.77 15.50
C ASN A 494 -6.71 -29.32 15.88
N ALA A 495 -7.32 -28.79 16.94
CA ALA A 495 -8.61 -29.26 17.43
C ALA A 495 -9.83 -28.73 16.63
N LEU A 496 -9.60 -28.08 15.48
CA LEU A 496 -10.69 -27.59 14.61
C LEU A 496 -11.71 -28.67 14.35
N GLN A 497 -13.00 -28.30 14.48
CA GLN A 497 -14.13 -29.21 14.27
C GLN A 497 -14.94 -28.77 13.05
N THR A 498 -15.81 -29.64 12.56
CA THR A 498 -16.87 -29.25 11.61
C THR A 498 -17.79 -28.23 12.29
N PRO A 499 -18.13 -27.10 11.65
CA PRO A 499 -18.94 -26.06 12.27
C PRO A 499 -20.32 -26.59 12.66
N VAL A 500 -20.76 -26.28 13.88
CA VAL A 500 -22.03 -26.79 14.44
C VAL A 500 -23.17 -25.78 14.34
N ASN A 501 -22.87 -24.51 14.09
CA ASN A 501 -23.86 -23.45 13.93
C ASN A 501 -23.52 -22.54 12.73
N ASP A 502 -24.48 -21.69 12.35
CA ASP A 502 -24.34 -20.85 11.15
C ASP A 502 -23.30 -19.75 11.29
N SER A 503 -23.12 -19.17 12.47
CA SER A 503 -22.11 -18.13 12.69
C SER A 503 -20.69 -18.69 12.70
N GLU A 504 -20.50 -19.91 13.19
CA GLU A 504 -19.21 -20.63 13.10
C GLU A 504 -18.87 -20.96 11.65
N LYS A 505 -19.86 -21.49 10.88
CA LYS A 505 -19.69 -21.73 9.44
C LYS A 505 -19.36 -20.45 8.69
N ALA A 506 -20.07 -19.35 8.96
CA ALA A 506 -19.83 -18.07 8.33
C ALA A 506 -18.40 -17.54 8.62
N LEU A 507 -17.90 -17.68 9.85
CA LEU A 507 -16.53 -17.33 10.20
C LEU A 507 -15.52 -18.19 9.42
N MET A 508 -15.73 -19.50 9.33
CA MET A 508 -14.87 -20.39 8.56
C MET A 508 -14.89 -20.06 7.06
N MET A 509 -16.03 -19.66 6.52
CA MET A 509 -16.14 -19.23 5.12
C MET A 509 -15.37 -17.93 4.85
N GLU A 510 -15.37 -16.97 5.78
CA GLU A 510 -14.55 -15.77 5.66
C GLU A 510 -13.05 -16.12 5.75
N ILE A 511 -12.65 -17.00 6.66
CA ILE A 511 -11.28 -17.52 6.72
C ILE A 511 -10.85 -18.13 5.38
N ALA A 512 -11.72 -18.94 4.76
CA ALA A 512 -11.43 -19.61 3.49
C ALA A 512 -11.18 -18.65 2.30
N LYS A 513 -11.56 -17.38 2.40
CA LYS A 513 -11.30 -16.36 1.37
C LYS A 513 -9.89 -15.76 1.44
N TYR A 514 -9.09 -16.12 2.44
CA TYR A 514 -7.78 -15.52 2.70
C TYR A 514 -6.87 -15.52 1.46
N ASN A 515 -6.64 -16.68 0.85
CA ASN A 515 -5.72 -16.81 -0.29
C ASN A 515 -6.16 -15.94 -1.48
N ALA A 516 -7.44 -16.00 -1.84
CA ALA A 516 -7.98 -15.18 -2.93
C ALA A 516 -7.87 -13.67 -2.66
N SER A 517 -8.07 -13.26 -1.40
CA SER A 517 -7.99 -11.85 -1.00
C SER A 517 -6.55 -11.32 -1.07
N LEU A 518 -5.58 -12.11 -0.61
CA LEU A 518 -4.16 -11.74 -0.66
C LEU A 518 -3.62 -11.71 -2.09
N GLU A 519 -3.97 -12.71 -2.91
CA GLU A 519 -3.61 -12.73 -4.34
C GLU A 519 -4.16 -11.51 -5.06
N ALA A 520 -5.44 -11.18 -4.87
CA ALA A 520 -6.05 -10.00 -5.49
C ALA A 520 -5.41 -8.68 -5.01
N ALA A 521 -5.02 -8.59 -3.73
CA ALA A 521 -4.29 -7.43 -3.21
C ALA A 521 -2.92 -7.27 -3.85
N TYR A 522 -2.22 -8.37 -4.10
CA TYR A 522 -0.93 -8.38 -4.79
C TYR A 522 -1.07 -8.05 -6.29
N GLU A 523 -1.95 -8.74 -7.01
CA GLU A 523 -2.12 -8.56 -8.46
C GLU A 523 -2.50 -7.13 -8.84
N GLU A 524 -3.31 -6.49 -8.01
CA GLU A 524 -3.76 -5.11 -8.22
C GLU A 524 -2.93 -4.07 -7.47
N LEU A 525 -1.90 -4.49 -6.70
CA LEU A 525 -1.12 -3.64 -5.80
C LEU A 525 -2.03 -2.76 -4.92
N ALA A 526 -3.03 -3.40 -4.31
CA ALA A 526 -4.20 -2.77 -3.71
C ALA A 526 -4.42 -3.16 -2.23
N PRO A 527 -3.73 -2.48 -1.28
CA PRO A 527 -3.87 -2.76 0.16
C PRO A 527 -5.31 -2.67 0.69
N HIS A 528 -6.18 -1.85 0.08
CA HIS A 528 -7.58 -1.72 0.49
C HIS A 528 -8.36 -3.03 0.41
N LYS A 529 -7.93 -3.98 -0.41
CA LYS A 529 -8.53 -5.32 -0.48
C LYS A 529 -8.26 -6.14 0.78
N ILE A 530 -7.09 -5.99 1.39
CA ILE A 530 -6.79 -6.60 2.68
C ILE A 530 -7.66 -5.96 3.77
N CYS A 531 -7.80 -4.63 3.76
CA CYS A 531 -8.68 -3.93 4.71
C CYS A 531 -10.12 -4.44 4.63
N ALA A 532 -10.68 -4.56 3.42
CA ALA A 532 -12.02 -5.09 3.21
C ALA A 532 -12.14 -6.53 3.73
N TYR A 533 -11.17 -7.38 3.43
CA TYR A 533 -11.16 -8.77 3.89
C TYR A 533 -11.15 -8.88 5.41
N ILE A 534 -10.24 -8.17 6.10
CA ILE A 534 -10.16 -8.26 7.57
C ILE A 534 -11.35 -7.60 8.28
N TYR A 535 -11.99 -6.62 7.67
CA TYR A 535 -13.22 -6.06 8.19
C TYR A 535 -14.37 -7.09 8.16
N ASP A 536 -14.54 -7.80 7.05
CA ASP A 536 -15.52 -8.88 6.93
C ASP A 536 -15.21 -10.03 7.89
N LEU A 537 -13.94 -10.42 8.02
CA LEU A 537 -13.50 -11.44 8.95
C LEU A 537 -13.75 -11.04 10.42
N ALA A 538 -13.47 -9.79 10.78
CA ALA A 538 -13.75 -9.26 12.13
C ALA A 538 -15.25 -9.26 12.44
N ASN A 539 -16.08 -8.86 11.48
CA ASN A 539 -17.55 -8.90 11.63
C ASN A 539 -18.04 -10.34 11.81
N ALA A 540 -17.56 -11.28 11.02
CA ALA A 540 -17.92 -12.70 11.14
C ALA A 540 -17.51 -13.28 12.50
N PHE A 541 -16.30 -12.94 12.99
CA PHE A 541 -15.86 -13.33 14.33
C PHE A 541 -16.75 -12.71 15.42
N ASN A 542 -17.03 -11.41 15.36
CA ASN A 542 -17.84 -10.74 16.39
C ASN A 542 -19.27 -11.32 16.43
N ARG A 543 -19.85 -11.68 15.29
CA ARG A 543 -21.13 -12.38 15.23
C ARG A 543 -21.04 -13.75 15.93
N PHE A 544 -20.02 -14.57 15.59
CA PHE A 544 -19.78 -15.86 16.22
C PHE A 544 -19.62 -15.71 17.74
N TYR A 545 -18.83 -14.73 18.20
CA TYR A 545 -18.63 -14.42 19.61
C TYR A 545 -19.93 -14.09 20.36
N HIS A 546 -20.83 -13.32 19.75
CA HIS A 546 -22.10 -12.94 20.35
C HIS A 546 -23.12 -14.08 20.39
N GLU A 547 -23.10 -14.97 19.40
CA GLU A 547 -24.06 -16.06 19.28
C GLU A 547 -23.59 -17.36 19.97
N THR A 548 -22.31 -17.46 20.37
CA THR A 548 -21.71 -18.68 20.91
C THR A 548 -21.09 -18.45 22.27
N LYS A 549 -21.46 -19.28 23.24
CA LYS A 549 -20.87 -19.27 24.59
C LYS A 549 -19.55 -20.05 24.62
N ILE A 550 -18.49 -19.48 24.07
CA ILE A 550 -17.21 -20.16 23.79
C ILE A 550 -16.60 -20.80 25.04
N LEU A 551 -16.35 -20.01 26.08
CA LEU A 551 -15.73 -20.50 27.32
C LEU A 551 -16.69 -21.29 28.23
N ALA A 552 -18.01 -21.09 28.08
CA ALA A 552 -19.03 -21.79 28.83
C ALA A 552 -19.59 -23.03 28.09
N GLU A 553 -18.99 -23.43 26.96
CA GLU A 553 -19.31 -24.69 26.30
C GLU A 553 -18.93 -25.86 27.22
N GLU A 554 -19.87 -26.78 27.42
CA GLU A 554 -19.69 -27.94 28.31
C GLU A 554 -19.00 -29.11 27.60
N ASP A 555 -19.20 -29.23 26.28
CA ASP A 555 -18.51 -30.22 25.47
C ASP A 555 -17.07 -29.79 25.21
N GLU A 556 -16.12 -30.46 25.87
CA GLU A 556 -14.69 -30.11 25.80
C GLU A 556 -14.12 -30.23 24.38
N THR A 557 -14.65 -31.11 23.53
CA THR A 557 -14.23 -31.26 22.12
C THR A 557 -14.68 -30.04 21.29
N LYS A 558 -15.92 -29.61 21.47
CA LYS A 558 -16.42 -28.38 20.81
C LYS A 558 -15.69 -27.15 21.30
N LYS A 559 -15.48 -27.04 22.64
CA LYS A 559 -14.74 -25.94 23.22
C LYS A 559 -13.32 -25.83 22.65
N ALA A 560 -12.61 -26.95 22.58
CA ALA A 560 -11.27 -27.01 21.97
C ALA A 560 -11.30 -26.59 20.49
N GLY A 561 -12.33 -26.99 19.75
CA GLY A 561 -12.58 -26.58 18.37
C GLY A 561 -12.77 -25.06 18.23
N TYR A 562 -13.59 -24.45 19.09
CA TYR A 562 -13.78 -23.01 19.12
C TYR A 562 -12.46 -22.27 19.43
N ILE A 563 -11.71 -22.74 20.42
CA ILE A 563 -10.42 -22.14 20.77
C ILE A 563 -9.41 -22.26 19.61
N SER A 564 -9.34 -23.39 18.93
CA SER A 564 -8.50 -23.57 17.74
C SER A 564 -8.90 -22.61 16.62
N LEU A 565 -10.21 -22.41 16.40
CA LEU A 565 -10.74 -21.44 15.42
C LEU A 565 -10.37 -20.00 15.76
N LEU A 566 -10.39 -19.64 17.05
CA LEU A 566 -9.99 -18.33 17.51
C LEU A 566 -8.48 -18.08 17.29
N VAL A 567 -7.64 -19.08 17.53
CA VAL A 567 -6.20 -18.99 17.24
C VAL A 567 -5.97 -18.72 15.77
N LEU A 568 -6.60 -19.48 14.88
CA LEU A 568 -6.48 -19.28 13.45
C LEU A 568 -6.98 -17.89 13.00
N THR A 569 -8.11 -17.44 13.52
CA THR A 569 -8.67 -16.12 13.22
C THR A 569 -7.70 -15.00 13.65
N ARG A 570 -7.14 -15.08 14.85
CA ARG A 570 -6.12 -14.14 15.35
C ARG A 570 -4.91 -14.12 14.44
N ASP A 571 -4.35 -15.27 14.11
CA ASP A 571 -3.12 -15.39 13.33
C ASP A 571 -3.29 -14.79 11.93
N ILE A 572 -4.46 -15.00 11.31
CA ILE A 572 -4.80 -14.38 10.01
C ILE A 572 -4.93 -12.86 10.14
N LEU A 573 -5.66 -12.38 11.15
CA LEU A 573 -5.82 -10.94 11.38
C LEU A 573 -4.47 -10.26 11.65
N GLU A 574 -3.64 -10.84 12.51
CA GLU A 574 -2.30 -10.29 12.81
C GLU A 574 -1.38 -10.31 11.58
N THR A 575 -1.42 -11.35 10.76
CA THR A 575 -0.70 -11.39 9.49
C THR A 575 -1.15 -10.27 8.56
N CYS A 576 -2.45 -10.08 8.40
CA CYS A 576 -2.99 -9.03 7.53
C CYS A 576 -2.65 -7.62 8.00
N ILE A 577 -2.74 -7.33 9.31
CA ILE A 577 -2.38 -6.00 9.82
C ILE A 577 -0.88 -5.73 9.74
N ASP A 578 -0.02 -6.76 9.85
CA ASP A 578 1.42 -6.61 9.59
C ASP A 578 1.67 -6.20 8.14
N LEU A 579 0.97 -6.78 7.17
CA LEU A 579 1.03 -6.38 5.76
C LEU A 579 0.54 -4.94 5.52
N LEU A 580 -0.33 -4.43 6.38
CA LEU A 580 -0.76 -3.03 6.40
C LEU A 580 0.19 -2.11 7.19
N GLY A 581 1.17 -2.69 7.87
CA GLY A 581 2.23 -1.97 8.56
C GLY A 581 1.91 -1.50 9.97
N PHE A 582 1.01 -2.18 10.69
CA PHE A 582 0.75 -1.92 12.11
C PHE A 582 0.54 -3.23 12.88
N SER A 583 0.47 -3.15 14.18
CA SER A 583 0.35 -4.30 15.08
C SER A 583 -0.75 -4.11 16.11
N ALA A 584 -1.12 -5.18 16.81
CA ALA A 584 -2.09 -5.14 17.88
C ALA A 584 -1.41 -5.11 19.26
N PRO A 585 -1.95 -4.37 20.24
CA PRO A 585 -1.50 -4.46 21.64
C PRO A 585 -1.95 -5.77 22.27
N GLU A 586 -1.38 -6.13 23.41
CA GLU A 586 -1.81 -7.29 24.18
C GLU A 586 -3.14 -7.04 24.91
N ARG A 587 -3.37 -5.78 25.30
CA ARG A 587 -4.58 -5.32 26.02
C ARG A 587 -5.00 -3.95 25.50
N MET A 588 -6.29 -3.73 25.60
CA MET A 588 -6.86 -2.49 25.11
C MET A 588 -8.06 -2.06 25.95
#